data_d7287e5b66813bddbe3bed4f9c147ec0
#
_entry.id   d7287e5b66813bddbe3bed4f9c147ec0
#
_cell.length_a   1.000
_cell.length_b   1.000
_cell.length_c   1.000
_cell.angle_alpha   90.00
_cell.angle_beta   90.00
_cell.angle_gamma   90.00
#
_symmetry.space_group_name_H-M   'P 1'
#
loop_
_entity.id
_entity.type
_entity.pdbx_description
1 polymer ?
#
loop_
_entity_poly.entity_id
_entity_poly.type
_entity_poly.pdbx_seq_one_letter_code
_entity_poly.pdbx_strand_id
1 'polypeptide(L)'
;MGESPCPLRVIDVGQAQSLLLTCGEDAILVDAGEYAAGGKVLAALSRAGVKSLSATIVTHPHSDHYGGMRTVLEKTPAAAFYTAAVPESQLPTAQSYEKLLSTLSEQAIPAAYLFAGDTLPLGDAAVTVLSPARGATWENLNNYSLVLRVTYGNTAFLLMGDAEAEVEETLLAAKTELAADVLVVGHHGSATSSSEKFLKAVAPRYAILSVGEDNSYNLPNTGVLTRLKEQGTALYRTDLQGTVTVTSDGENLTITTAK
;
A
#
# COMPACT_ATOMS: atom_id res chain seq x y z
N MET A 1 -14.90 -1.74 26.86
CA MET A 1 -14.72 -2.71 25.78
C MET A 1 -13.36 -2.39 25.20
N GLY A 2 -12.42 -3.35 25.18
CA GLY A 2 -11.09 -3.10 24.58
C GLY A 2 -11.24 -2.81 23.10
N GLU A 3 -10.49 -1.84 22.60
CA GLU A 3 -10.44 -1.53 21.19
C GLU A 3 -9.99 -2.76 20.39
N SER A 4 -10.62 -3.02 19.25
CA SER A 4 -10.28 -4.17 18.41
C SER A 4 -8.92 -3.93 17.74
N PRO A 5 -7.99 -4.88 17.74
CA PRO A 5 -6.69 -4.67 17.10
C PRO A 5 -6.84 -4.40 15.60
N CYS A 6 -6.06 -3.45 15.08
CA CYS A 6 -6.05 -3.07 13.67
C CYS A 6 -4.72 -3.46 13.02
N PRO A 7 -4.59 -4.69 12.48
CA PRO A 7 -3.38 -5.13 11.80
C PRO A 7 -3.27 -4.62 10.37
N LEU A 8 -2.05 -4.15 10.01
CA LEU A 8 -1.55 -4.04 8.65
C LEU A 8 -0.69 -5.26 8.33
N ARG A 9 -0.99 -5.97 7.26
CA ARG A 9 -0.18 -7.08 6.74
C ARG A 9 0.45 -6.67 5.41
N VAL A 10 1.78 -6.62 5.37
CA VAL A 10 2.55 -6.51 4.13
C VAL A 10 2.81 -7.93 3.66
N ILE A 11 2.05 -8.36 2.65
CA ILE A 11 2.01 -9.75 2.19
C ILE A 11 3.23 -10.04 1.32
N ASP A 12 3.92 -11.15 1.56
CA ASP A 12 5.00 -11.63 0.69
C ASP A 12 4.42 -12.13 -0.65
N VAL A 13 4.44 -11.25 -1.62
CA VAL A 13 3.97 -11.51 -2.99
C VAL A 13 5.12 -11.58 -4.01
N GLY A 14 6.37 -11.57 -3.54
CA GLY A 14 7.57 -11.46 -4.37
C GLY A 14 7.91 -10.00 -4.68
N GLN A 15 8.49 -9.75 -5.86
CA GLN A 15 8.83 -8.38 -6.30
C GLN A 15 7.56 -7.66 -6.77
N ALA A 16 6.76 -7.20 -5.81
CA ALA A 16 5.44 -6.62 -6.02
C ALA A 16 4.91 -6.09 -4.68
N GLN A 17 3.73 -5.47 -4.66
CA GLN A 17 3.09 -4.99 -3.43
C GLN A 17 1.70 -5.58 -3.23
N SER A 18 1.40 -5.97 -2.00
CA SER A 18 0.04 -6.26 -1.54
C SER A 18 -0.06 -6.04 -0.04
N LEU A 19 -1.01 -5.21 0.38
CA LEU A 19 -1.19 -4.81 1.77
C LEU A 19 -2.63 -5.11 2.19
N LEU A 20 -2.81 -5.77 3.31
CA LEU A 20 -4.13 -6.01 3.90
C LEU A 20 -4.25 -5.25 5.22
N LEU A 21 -5.19 -4.33 5.26
CA LEU A 21 -5.61 -3.59 6.46
C LEU A 21 -6.90 -4.21 6.99
N THR A 22 -6.96 -4.51 8.27
CA THR A 22 -8.20 -4.96 8.92
C THR A 22 -8.39 -4.23 10.23
N CYS A 23 -9.63 -3.83 10.57
CA CYS A 23 -9.97 -3.22 11.84
C CYS A 23 -11.45 -3.52 12.15
N GLY A 24 -11.74 -4.21 13.26
CA GLY A 24 -13.07 -4.73 13.50
C GLY A 24 -13.50 -5.72 12.41
N GLU A 25 -14.65 -5.46 11.79
CA GLU A 25 -15.19 -6.28 10.69
C GLU A 25 -14.76 -5.77 9.31
N ASP A 26 -14.15 -4.58 9.23
CA ASP A 26 -13.72 -3.97 7.98
C ASP A 26 -12.36 -4.48 7.52
N ALA A 27 -12.25 -4.65 6.21
CA ALA A 27 -11.03 -5.05 5.55
C ALA A 27 -10.83 -4.25 4.25
N ILE A 28 -9.65 -3.66 4.08
CA ILE A 28 -9.23 -2.99 2.85
C ILE A 28 -7.99 -3.70 2.31
N LEU A 29 -8.05 -4.10 1.05
CA LEU A 29 -6.90 -4.62 0.32
C LEU A 29 -6.32 -3.48 -0.55
N VAL A 30 -5.05 -3.17 -0.33
CA VAL A 30 -4.29 -2.21 -1.15
C VAL A 30 -3.27 -2.98 -1.97
N ASP A 31 -3.42 -2.93 -3.27
CA ASP A 31 -2.65 -3.71 -4.25
C ASP A 31 -2.76 -5.24 -4.06
N ALA A 32 -2.45 -6.00 -5.09
CA ALA A 32 -2.60 -7.45 -5.08
C ALA A 32 -1.42 -8.19 -5.73
N GLY A 33 -0.30 -7.49 -5.92
CA GLY A 33 0.89 -8.04 -6.54
C GLY A 33 0.72 -8.33 -8.04
N GLU A 34 1.68 -9.04 -8.60
CA GLU A 34 1.63 -9.55 -9.96
C GLU A 34 0.50 -10.58 -10.14
N TYR A 35 0.15 -10.89 -11.39
CA TYR A 35 -0.91 -11.85 -11.71
C TYR A 35 -0.76 -13.20 -10.96
N ALA A 36 0.46 -13.71 -10.89
CA ALA A 36 0.75 -14.96 -10.19
C ALA A 36 0.60 -14.88 -8.66
N ALA A 37 0.54 -13.67 -8.10
CA ALA A 37 0.43 -13.45 -6.65
C ALA A 37 -1.02 -13.57 -6.12
N GLY A 38 -2.03 -13.54 -7.00
CA GLY A 38 -3.44 -13.56 -6.57
C GLY A 38 -3.79 -14.71 -5.63
N GLY A 39 -3.23 -15.90 -5.86
CA GLY A 39 -3.40 -17.06 -4.95
C GLY A 39 -2.78 -16.85 -3.56
N LYS A 40 -1.62 -16.19 -3.48
CA LYS A 40 -0.97 -15.84 -2.19
C LYS A 40 -1.81 -14.82 -1.41
N VAL A 41 -2.37 -13.83 -2.12
CA VAL A 41 -3.25 -12.82 -1.53
C VAL A 41 -4.52 -13.47 -0.98
N LEU A 42 -5.18 -14.34 -1.75
CA LEU A 42 -6.35 -15.11 -1.28
C LEU A 42 -6.03 -15.95 -0.04
N ALA A 43 -4.87 -16.60 0.00
CA ALA A 43 -4.43 -17.36 1.16
C ALA A 43 -4.20 -16.43 2.39
N ALA A 44 -3.69 -15.22 2.20
CA ALA A 44 -3.53 -14.24 3.26
C ALA A 44 -4.88 -13.73 3.78
N LEU A 45 -5.83 -13.43 2.90
CA LEU A 45 -7.22 -13.08 3.27
C LEU A 45 -7.86 -14.18 4.10
N SER A 46 -7.76 -15.44 3.65
CA SER A 46 -8.30 -16.61 4.36
C SER A 46 -7.69 -16.77 5.75
N ARG A 47 -6.34 -16.63 5.88
CA ARG A 47 -5.67 -16.70 7.20
C ARG A 47 -6.09 -15.57 8.14
N ALA A 48 -6.40 -14.39 7.57
CA ALA A 48 -6.92 -13.25 8.32
C ALA A 48 -8.41 -13.35 8.66
N GLY A 49 -9.11 -14.40 8.17
CA GLY A 49 -10.54 -14.57 8.37
C GLY A 49 -11.41 -13.63 7.53
N VAL A 50 -10.82 -12.94 6.54
CA VAL A 50 -11.53 -11.98 5.69
C VAL A 50 -12.38 -12.73 4.66
N LYS A 51 -13.69 -12.50 4.70
CA LYS A 51 -14.68 -13.11 3.80
C LYS A 51 -15.16 -12.15 2.72
N SER A 52 -15.07 -10.85 2.99
CA SER A 52 -15.40 -9.76 2.08
C SER A 52 -14.52 -8.56 2.35
N LEU A 53 -14.37 -7.70 1.37
CA LEU A 53 -13.57 -6.48 1.45
C LEU A 53 -14.52 -5.27 1.45
N SER A 54 -14.35 -4.37 2.43
CA SER A 54 -15.02 -3.08 2.45
C SER A 54 -14.58 -2.21 1.28
N ALA A 55 -13.31 -2.35 0.89
CA ALA A 55 -12.76 -1.73 -0.32
C ALA A 55 -11.55 -2.49 -0.85
N THR A 56 -11.30 -2.34 -2.16
CA THR A 56 -10.04 -2.64 -2.79
C THR A 56 -9.45 -1.37 -3.37
N ILE A 57 -8.15 -1.19 -3.25
CA ILE A 57 -7.41 -0.03 -3.75
C ILE A 57 -6.28 -0.52 -4.63
N VAL A 58 -6.16 0.04 -5.84
CA VAL A 58 -4.95 -0.07 -6.67
C VAL A 58 -4.25 1.27 -6.62
N THR A 59 -3.06 1.31 -6.03
CA THR A 59 -2.33 2.57 -5.83
C THR A 59 -2.00 3.27 -7.14
N HIS A 60 -1.55 2.50 -8.13
CA HIS A 60 -1.31 2.95 -9.50
C HIS A 60 -1.31 1.73 -10.44
N PRO A 61 -1.52 1.91 -11.75
CA PRO A 61 -1.80 0.79 -12.64
C PRO A 61 -0.54 0.11 -13.22
N HIS A 62 0.48 -0.19 -12.41
CA HIS A 62 1.53 -1.14 -12.77
C HIS A 62 1.14 -2.58 -12.41
N SER A 63 1.63 -3.56 -13.19
CA SER A 63 1.20 -4.96 -13.07
C SER A 63 1.55 -5.61 -11.74
N ASP A 64 2.64 -5.22 -11.12
CA ASP A 64 3.07 -5.66 -9.79
C ASP A 64 2.25 -5.07 -8.63
N HIS A 65 1.24 -4.24 -8.94
CA HIS A 65 0.24 -3.70 -8.00
C HIS A 65 -1.16 -4.21 -8.32
N TYR A 66 -1.62 -4.13 -9.59
CA TYR A 66 -2.98 -4.56 -9.93
C TYR A 66 -3.09 -6.03 -10.37
N GLY A 67 -2.00 -6.69 -10.74
CA GLY A 67 -2.02 -7.94 -11.49
C GLY A 67 -2.84 -9.06 -10.86
N GLY A 68 -2.73 -9.24 -9.54
CA GLY A 68 -3.48 -10.24 -8.77
C GLY A 68 -4.91 -9.84 -8.43
N MET A 69 -5.28 -8.56 -8.59
CA MET A 69 -6.56 -8.00 -8.10
C MET A 69 -7.77 -8.71 -8.72
N ARG A 70 -7.72 -9.00 -10.03
CA ARG A 70 -8.79 -9.76 -10.68
C ARG A 70 -9.05 -11.10 -10.00
N THR A 71 -8.00 -11.88 -9.75
CA THR A 71 -8.09 -13.19 -9.08
C THR A 71 -8.73 -13.07 -7.70
N VAL A 72 -8.40 -11.99 -6.98
CA VAL A 72 -9.00 -11.71 -5.66
C VAL A 72 -10.48 -11.40 -5.80
N LEU A 73 -10.86 -10.48 -6.69
CA LEU A 73 -12.26 -10.06 -6.89
C LEU A 73 -13.15 -11.19 -7.40
N GLU A 74 -12.63 -12.13 -8.19
CA GLU A 74 -13.37 -13.33 -8.64
C GLU A 74 -13.73 -14.29 -7.49
N LYS A 75 -13.07 -14.19 -6.33
CA LYS A 75 -13.21 -15.13 -5.21
C LYS A 75 -13.63 -14.47 -3.90
N THR A 76 -13.43 -13.17 -3.77
CA THR A 76 -13.74 -12.41 -2.54
C THR A 76 -14.61 -11.21 -2.90
N PRO A 77 -15.83 -11.12 -2.41
CA PRO A 77 -16.69 -9.95 -2.63
C PRO A 77 -16.01 -8.66 -2.15
N ALA A 78 -16.13 -7.59 -2.91
CA ALA A 78 -15.68 -6.27 -2.54
C ALA A 78 -16.80 -5.24 -2.70
N ALA A 79 -16.97 -4.36 -1.72
CA ALA A 79 -18.03 -3.36 -1.76
C ALA A 79 -17.71 -2.18 -2.68
N ALA A 80 -16.40 -1.88 -2.88
CA ALA A 80 -15.95 -0.82 -3.76
C ALA A 80 -14.51 -1.09 -4.27
N PHE A 81 -14.20 -0.49 -5.41
CA PHE A 81 -12.85 -0.44 -5.99
C PHE A 81 -12.42 1.01 -6.16
N TYR A 82 -11.20 1.31 -5.72
CA TYR A 82 -10.61 2.63 -5.83
C TYR A 82 -9.25 2.59 -6.52
N THR A 83 -8.94 3.64 -7.26
CA THR A 83 -7.62 3.82 -7.88
C THR A 83 -7.31 5.31 -8.07
N ALA A 84 -6.08 5.63 -8.48
CA ALA A 84 -5.69 6.98 -8.88
C ALA A 84 -6.29 7.36 -10.24
N ALA A 85 -6.59 8.65 -10.43
CA ALA A 85 -6.93 9.19 -11.74
C ALA A 85 -5.66 9.37 -12.56
N VAL A 86 -5.47 8.51 -13.56
CA VAL A 86 -4.34 8.54 -14.49
C VAL A 86 -4.83 8.99 -15.87
N PRO A 87 -4.10 9.86 -16.60
CA PRO A 87 -4.44 10.22 -17.96
C PRO A 87 -4.60 8.99 -18.86
N GLU A 88 -5.59 9.01 -19.76
CA GLU A 88 -5.87 7.88 -20.65
C GLU A 88 -4.64 7.43 -21.45
N SER A 89 -3.79 8.39 -21.86
CA SER A 89 -2.55 8.13 -22.60
C SER A 89 -1.49 7.35 -21.80
N GLN A 90 -1.64 7.27 -20.48
CA GLN A 90 -0.71 6.55 -19.58
C GLN A 90 -1.36 5.28 -18.99
N LEU A 91 -2.62 5.00 -19.28
CA LEU A 91 -3.27 3.77 -18.82
C LEU A 91 -2.65 2.55 -19.50
N PRO A 92 -2.52 1.42 -18.79
CA PRO A 92 -2.03 0.19 -19.40
C PRO A 92 -2.93 -0.28 -20.55
N THR A 93 -2.31 -0.68 -21.65
CA THR A 93 -2.96 -1.35 -22.78
C THR A 93 -2.91 -2.87 -22.66
N ALA A 94 -2.44 -3.38 -21.52
CA ALA A 94 -2.33 -4.80 -21.29
C ALA A 94 -3.70 -5.47 -21.11
N GLN A 95 -3.90 -6.62 -21.74
CA GLN A 95 -5.14 -7.40 -21.64
C GLN A 95 -5.51 -7.74 -20.18
N SER A 96 -4.52 -7.88 -19.29
CA SER A 96 -4.75 -8.13 -17.87
C SER A 96 -5.47 -6.96 -17.18
N TYR A 97 -5.15 -5.72 -17.57
CA TYR A 97 -5.81 -4.54 -17.05
C TYR A 97 -7.25 -4.41 -17.58
N GLU A 98 -7.46 -4.65 -18.88
CA GLU A 98 -8.80 -4.68 -19.47
C GLU A 98 -9.70 -5.74 -18.81
N LYS A 99 -9.14 -6.93 -18.52
CA LYS A 99 -9.86 -7.98 -17.81
C LYS A 99 -10.20 -7.61 -16.38
N LEU A 100 -9.36 -6.86 -15.67
CA LEU A 100 -9.69 -6.33 -14.36
C LEU A 100 -10.90 -5.39 -14.44
N LEU A 101 -10.88 -4.44 -15.38
CA LEU A 101 -12.00 -3.50 -15.59
C LEU A 101 -13.30 -4.23 -15.98
N SER A 102 -13.21 -5.25 -16.82
CA SER A 102 -14.36 -6.11 -17.18
C SER A 102 -14.92 -6.82 -15.96
N THR A 103 -14.07 -7.37 -15.08
CA THR A 103 -14.48 -8.05 -13.86
C THR A 103 -15.23 -7.09 -12.91
N LEU A 104 -14.76 -5.85 -12.77
CA LEU A 104 -15.45 -4.83 -11.96
C LEU A 104 -16.86 -4.58 -12.49
N SER A 105 -17.00 -4.45 -13.82
CA SER A 105 -18.30 -4.24 -14.49
C SER A 105 -19.21 -5.45 -14.35
N GLU A 106 -18.71 -6.65 -14.62
CA GLU A 106 -19.48 -7.91 -14.57
C GLU A 106 -20.00 -8.22 -13.15
N GLN A 107 -19.23 -7.87 -12.13
CA GLN A 107 -19.61 -8.05 -10.73
C GLN A 107 -20.34 -6.84 -10.14
N ALA A 108 -20.57 -5.80 -10.94
CA ALA A 108 -21.21 -4.55 -10.52
C ALA A 108 -20.52 -3.91 -9.30
N ILE A 109 -19.18 -4.00 -9.21
CA ILE A 109 -18.41 -3.37 -8.14
C ILE A 109 -18.27 -1.88 -8.46
N PRO A 110 -18.77 -0.97 -7.60
CA PRO A 110 -18.59 0.46 -7.79
C PRO A 110 -17.11 0.82 -7.85
N ALA A 111 -16.71 1.56 -8.89
CA ALA A 111 -15.32 2.02 -9.07
C ALA A 111 -15.25 3.54 -9.05
N ALA A 112 -14.27 4.09 -8.33
CA ALA A 112 -14.04 5.54 -8.25
C ALA A 112 -12.56 5.89 -8.12
N TYR A 113 -12.23 7.13 -8.46
CA TYR A 113 -10.91 7.71 -8.23
C TYR A 113 -10.84 8.36 -6.85
N LEU A 114 -9.68 8.22 -6.20
CA LEU A 114 -9.37 8.90 -4.96
C LEU A 114 -8.34 10.02 -5.20
N PHE A 115 -8.44 11.06 -4.36
CA PHE A 115 -7.57 12.24 -4.41
C PHE A 115 -7.17 12.66 -2.99
N ALA A 116 -6.11 13.44 -2.88
CA ALA A 116 -5.70 14.03 -1.62
C ALA A 116 -6.86 14.71 -0.89
N GLY A 117 -7.05 14.36 0.38
CA GLY A 117 -8.14 14.81 1.23
C GLY A 117 -9.33 13.84 1.33
N ASP A 118 -9.44 12.87 0.41
CA ASP A 118 -10.47 11.84 0.54
C ASP A 118 -10.15 10.90 1.72
N THR A 119 -11.21 10.39 2.37
CA THR A 119 -11.09 9.48 3.50
C THR A 119 -11.98 8.26 3.32
N LEU A 120 -11.47 7.10 3.75
CA LEU A 120 -12.21 5.85 3.79
C LEU A 120 -12.29 5.33 5.23
N PRO A 121 -13.46 4.85 5.68
CA PRO A 121 -13.57 4.22 6.99
C PRO A 121 -12.89 2.85 6.99
N LEU A 122 -12.37 2.46 8.16
CA LEU A 122 -11.81 1.13 8.40
C LEU A 122 -12.04 0.77 9.88
N GLY A 123 -13.26 0.36 10.25
CA GLY A 123 -13.67 0.18 11.64
C GLY A 123 -13.49 1.50 12.43
N ASP A 124 -12.74 1.44 13.53
CA ASP A 124 -12.38 2.61 14.35
C ASP A 124 -11.15 3.36 13.82
N ALA A 125 -10.52 2.86 12.76
CA ALA A 125 -9.43 3.52 12.04
C ALA A 125 -9.94 4.34 10.86
N ALA A 126 -9.09 5.24 10.36
CA ALA A 126 -9.36 6.02 9.16
C ALA A 126 -8.21 5.94 8.17
N VAL A 127 -8.55 5.82 6.88
CA VAL A 127 -7.59 5.87 5.78
C VAL A 127 -7.76 7.21 5.08
N THR A 128 -6.73 8.05 5.13
CA THR A 128 -6.70 9.36 4.46
C THR A 128 -5.77 9.30 3.25
N VAL A 129 -6.24 9.78 2.11
CA VAL A 129 -5.44 9.92 0.90
C VAL A 129 -4.63 11.21 0.98
N LEU A 130 -3.31 11.11 0.83
CA LEU A 130 -2.41 12.26 0.84
C LEU A 130 -1.97 12.70 -0.56
N SER A 131 -1.96 11.80 -1.53
CA SER A 131 -1.59 12.02 -2.93
C SER A 131 -2.33 11.01 -3.82
N PRO A 132 -2.57 11.34 -5.11
CA PRO A 132 -2.33 12.63 -5.78
C PRO A 132 -3.39 13.69 -5.47
N ALA A 133 -3.02 14.96 -5.59
CA ALA A 133 -4.01 16.04 -5.55
C ALA A 133 -4.89 16.00 -6.80
N ARG A 134 -6.12 16.51 -6.72
CA ARG A 134 -7.01 16.59 -7.87
C ARG A 134 -6.39 17.48 -8.96
N GLY A 135 -6.28 16.93 -10.18
CA GLY A 135 -5.66 17.63 -11.31
C GLY A 135 -4.12 17.57 -11.34
N ALA A 136 -3.48 16.87 -10.42
CA ALA A 136 -2.05 16.61 -10.51
C ALA A 136 -1.72 15.82 -11.80
N THR A 137 -0.60 16.17 -12.43
CA THR A 137 -0.09 15.48 -13.63
C THR A 137 1.36 15.14 -13.42
N TRP A 138 1.73 13.90 -13.73
CA TRP A 138 3.07 13.37 -13.59
C TRP A 138 3.51 12.73 -14.91
N GLU A 139 4.80 12.84 -15.25
CA GLU A 139 5.36 12.11 -16.39
C GLU A 139 5.55 10.63 -16.06
N ASN A 140 5.95 10.35 -14.81
CA ASN A 140 6.17 9.00 -14.31
C ASN A 140 4.88 8.44 -13.68
N LEU A 141 4.45 7.27 -14.15
CA LEU A 141 3.24 6.60 -13.69
C LEU A 141 3.29 6.25 -12.19
N ASN A 142 4.48 5.96 -11.64
CA ASN A 142 4.67 5.71 -10.21
C ASN A 142 4.17 6.87 -9.34
N ASN A 143 4.32 8.11 -9.82
CA ASN A 143 3.95 9.31 -9.08
C ASN A 143 2.42 9.55 -9.00
N TYR A 144 1.63 8.76 -9.73
CA TYR A 144 0.18 8.69 -9.51
C TYR A 144 -0.20 7.78 -8.34
N SER A 145 0.75 7.13 -7.68
CA SER A 145 0.48 6.28 -6.53
C SER A 145 -0.38 6.98 -5.49
N LEU A 146 -1.46 6.30 -5.08
CA LEU A 146 -2.23 6.71 -3.92
C LEU A 146 -1.34 6.56 -2.68
N VAL A 147 -0.93 7.67 -2.12
CA VAL A 147 -0.25 7.71 -0.82
C VAL A 147 -1.30 7.75 0.26
N LEU A 148 -1.30 6.74 1.13
CA LEU A 148 -2.34 6.55 2.14
C LEU A 148 -1.75 6.69 3.55
N ARG A 149 -2.41 7.48 4.39
CA ARG A 149 -2.11 7.53 5.83
C ARG A 149 -3.25 6.88 6.59
N VAL A 150 -2.93 5.84 7.34
CA VAL A 150 -3.90 5.14 8.20
C VAL A 150 -3.66 5.56 9.63
N THR A 151 -4.71 5.99 10.31
CA THR A 151 -4.64 6.39 11.73
C THR A 151 -5.57 5.53 12.57
N TYR A 152 -5.07 5.07 13.70
CA TYR A 152 -5.83 4.35 14.71
C TYR A 152 -5.34 4.71 16.10
N GLY A 153 -6.20 5.37 16.88
CA GLY A 153 -5.81 5.94 18.16
C GLY A 153 -4.62 6.89 18.00
N ASN A 154 -3.54 6.63 18.71
CA ASN A 154 -2.30 7.41 18.70
C ASN A 154 -1.25 6.84 17.70
N THR A 155 -1.59 5.84 16.90
CA THR A 155 -0.68 5.22 15.93
C THR A 155 -1.00 5.62 14.51
N ALA A 156 0.02 5.69 13.67
CA ALA A 156 -0.12 6.02 12.26
C ALA A 156 0.76 5.13 11.37
N PHE A 157 0.22 4.77 10.21
CA PHE A 157 0.92 4.05 9.14
C PHE A 157 0.90 4.91 7.89
N LEU A 158 2.02 4.98 7.19
CA LEU A 158 2.16 5.67 5.91
C LEU A 158 2.49 4.66 4.82
N LEU A 159 1.63 4.57 3.80
CA LEU A 159 1.73 3.62 2.69
C LEU A 159 2.02 4.43 1.42
N MET A 160 3.20 4.23 0.82
CA MET A 160 3.67 5.11 -0.26
C MET A 160 3.30 4.61 -1.67
N GLY A 161 2.89 3.33 -1.83
CA GLY A 161 2.88 2.73 -3.16
C GLY A 161 4.26 2.86 -3.79
N ASP A 162 4.32 3.31 -5.03
CA ASP A 162 5.58 3.56 -5.74
C ASP A 162 5.90 5.05 -5.90
N ALA A 163 5.26 5.91 -5.09
CA ALA A 163 5.54 7.35 -5.10
C ALA A 163 7.04 7.63 -4.92
N GLU A 164 7.55 8.48 -5.80
CA GLU A 164 8.96 8.84 -5.85
C GLU A 164 9.23 10.23 -5.24
N ALA A 165 10.48 10.68 -5.30
CA ALA A 165 10.94 11.93 -4.66
C ALA A 165 10.12 13.16 -5.06
N GLU A 166 9.59 13.24 -6.28
CA GLU A 166 8.74 14.35 -6.72
C GLU A 166 7.44 14.45 -5.90
N VAL A 167 6.83 13.31 -5.59
CA VAL A 167 5.64 13.25 -4.73
C VAL A 167 6.03 13.62 -3.30
N GLU A 168 7.14 13.08 -2.79
CA GLU A 168 7.65 13.41 -1.46
C GLU A 168 7.89 14.92 -1.31
N GLU A 169 8.51 15.58 -2.30
CA GLU A 169 8.72 17.02 -2.32
C GLU A 169 7.40 17.80 -2.31
N THR A 170 6.41 17.33 -3.08
CA THR A 170 5.09 17.94 -3.12
C THR A 170 4.40 17.86 -1.76
N LEU A 171 4.44 16.69 -1.09
CA LEU A 171 3.86 16.47 0.23
C LEU A 171 4.55 17.35 1.30
N LEU A 172 5.88 17.46 1.23
CA LEU A 172 6.67 18.32 2.12
C LEU A 172 6.35 19.82 1.92
N ALA A 173 6.26 20.25 0.65
CA ALA A 173 5.91 21.64 0.31
C ALA A 173 4.50 22.03 0.76
N ALA A 174 3.55 21.10 0.68
CA ALA A 174 2.19 21.27 1.15
C ALA A 174 2.07 21.22 2.68
N LYS A 175 3.15 20.93 3.42
CA LYS A 175 3.16 20.71 4.87
C LYS A 175 2.15 19.65 5.31
N THR A 176 1.97 18.64 4.49
CA THR A 176 1.11 17.49 4.80
C THR A 176 1.58 16.80 6.07
N GLU A 177 0.64 16.35 6.89
CA GLU A 177 0.96 15.54 8.08
C GLU A 177 1.50 14.17 7.63
N LEU A 178 2.82 13.99 7.76
CA LEU A 178 3.54 12.81 7.31
C LEU A 178 4.02 11.91 8.46
N ALA A 179 4.04 12.43 9.69
CA ALA A 179 4.52 11.67 10.84
C ALA A 179 3.76 10.35 10.98
N ALA A 180 4.50 9.25 11.03
CA ALA A 180 3.93 7.92 11.11
C ALA A 180 4.90 6.96 11.84
N ASP A 181 4.34 6.07 12.66
CA ASP A 181 5.13 5.05 13.38
C ASP A 181 5.67 3.98 12.43
N VAL A 182 4.89 3.67 11.38
CA VAL A 182 5.20 2.64 10.39
C VAL A 182 5.19 3.24 9.00
N LEU A 183 6.26 3.02 8.26
CA LEU A 183 6.39 3.37 6.85
C LEU A 183 6.41 2.09 6.00
N VAL A 184 5.45 1.89 5.10
CA VAL A 184 5.64 1.00 3.97
C VAL A 184 6.38 1.78 2.90
N VAL A 185 7.63 1.38 2.69
CA VAL A 185 8.63 2.14 1.92
C VAL A 185 8.24 2.21 0.45
N GLY A 186 8.33 3.40 -0.13
CA GLY A 186 7.96 3.63 -1.51
C GLY A 186 8.83 2.86 -2.52
N HIS A 187 8.18 2.43 -3.60
CA HIS A 187 8.81 1.83 -4.78
C HIS A 187 9.79 0.70 -4.42
N HIS A 188 9.36 -0.20 -3.54
CA HIS A 188 10.12 -1.38 -3.08
C HIS A 188 11.52 -1.04 -2.53
N GLY A 189 11.72 0.20 -2.09
CA GLY A 189 13.03 0.70 -1.65
C GLY A 189 13.94 1.12 -2.80
N SER A 190 13.39 1.60 -3.92
CA SER A 190 14.14 2.18 -5.04
C SER A 190 14.92 3.43 -4.61
N ALA A 191 16.06 3.68 -5.27
CA ALA A 191 16.84 4.90 -5.09
C ALA A 191 16.07 6.18 -5.45
N THR A 192 15.00 6.07 -6.23
CA THR A 192 14.15 7.19 -6.67
C THR A 192 13.19 7.67 -5.60
N SER A 193 13.07 6.94 -4.48
CA SER A 193 12.17 7.24 -3.36
C SER A 193 12.91 7.35 -2.03
N SER A 194 12.18 7.65 -0.97
CA SER A 194 12.66 7.68 0.41
C SER A 194 13.83 8.65 0.61
N SER A 195 13.62 9.90 0.17
CA SER A 195 14.60 10.98 0.33
C SER A 195 14.85 11.27 1.81
N GLU A 196 16.05 11.77 2.13
CA GLU A 196 16.43 12.07 3.50
C GLU A 196 15.47 13.07 4.18
N LYS A 197 15.03 14.10 3.44
CA LYS A 197 14.09 15.11 3.95
C LYS A 197 12.73 14.49 4.26
N PHE A 198 12.25 13.63 3.37
CA PHE A 198 10.99 12.92 3.55
C PHE A 198 11.05 11.98 4.76
N LEU A 199 12.07 11.14 4.84
CA LEU A 199 12.26 10.23 5.97
C LEU A 199 12.36 10.96 7.30
N LYS A 200 13.02 12.12 7.36
CA LYS A 200 13.05 12.98 8.57
C LYS A 200 11.68 13.51 8.96
N ALA A 201 10.83 13.83 7.97
CA ALA A 201 9.47 14.30 8.24
C ALA A 201 8.54 13.17 8.71
N VAL A 202 8.69 11.97 8.15
CA VAL A 202 7.92 10.79 8.58
C VAL A 202 8.39 10.30 9.95
N ALA A 203 9.70 10.28 10.18
CA ALA A 203 10.37 9.81 11.41
C ALA A 203 9.89 8.43 11.88
N PRO A 204 9.85 7.40 11.00
CA PRO A 204 9.22 6.13 11.32
C PRO A 204 10.04 5.32 12.32
N ARG A 205 9.36 4.68 13.28
CA ARG A 205 9.96 3.68 14.17
C ARG A 205 10.26 2.38 13.44
N TYR A 206 9.40 2.03 12.48
CA TYR A 206 9.45 0.79 11.70
C TYR A 206 9.29 1.11 10.22
N ALA A 207 10.11 0.50 9.38
CA ALA A 207 9.98 0.56 7.94
C ALA A 207 9.87 -0.86 7.36
N ILE A 208 8.89 -1.05 6.48
CA ILE A 208 8.63 -2.34 5.86
C ILE A 208 8.82 -2.20 4.36
N LEU A 209 9.65 -3.06 3.79
CA LEU A 209 9.90 -3.13 2.35
C LEU A 209 9.18 -4.36 1.76
N SER A 210 8.26 -4.11 0.84
CA SER A 210 7.65 -5.16 0.02
C SER A 210 8.57 -5.42 -1.16
N VAL A 211 9.33 -6.50 -1.13
CA VAL A 211 10.41 -6.78 -2.09
C VAL A 211 10.56 -8.29 -2.26
N GLY A 212 10.93 -8.72 -3.45
CA GLY A 212 11.14 -10.14 -3.78
C GLY A 212 12.58 -10.59 -3.57
N GLU A 213 12.75 -11.86 -3.19
CA GLU A 213 14.05 -12.53 -3.14
C GLU A 213 14.61 -12.61 -4.57
N ASP A 214 15.94 -12.41 -4.71
CA ASP A 214 16.67 -12.49 -5.99
C ASP A 214 16.05 -11.68 -7.15
N ASN A 215 15.44 -10.51 -6.82
CA ASN A 215 14.82 -9.67 -7.85
C ASN A 215 15.85 -9.05 -8.81
N SER A 216 15.51 -8.95 -10.09
CA SER A 216 16.37 -8.43 -11.15
C SER A 216 16.61 -6.91 -11.09
N TYR A 217 15.91 -6.20 -10.21
CA TYR A 217 15.99 -4.74 -10.07
C TYR A 217 17.06 -4.30 -9.06
N ASN A 218 17.72 -5.24 -8.38
CA ASN A 218 18.67 -4.98 -7.29
C ASN A 218 18.04 -4.15 -6.15
N LEU A 219 16.77 -4.42 -5.83
CA LEU A 219 16.05 -3.79 -4.73
C LEU A 219 16.10 -4.66 -3.46
N PRO A 220 16.08 -4.04 -2.29
CA PRO A 220 16.07 -2.60 -2.05
C PRO A 220 17.45 -1.96 -2.25
N ASN A 221 17.46 -0.68 -2.65
CA ASN A 221 18.69 0.09 -2.85
C ASN A 221 19.44 0.29 -1.52
N THR A 222 20.76 0.09 -1.53
CA THR A 222 21.61 0.21 -0.34
C THR A 222 21.56 1.60 0.28
N GLY A 223 21.45 2.66 -0.53
CA GLY A 223 21.32 4.05 -0.05
C GLY A 223 20.03 4.27 0.73
N VAL A 224 18.92 3.66 0.32
CA VAL A 224 17.64 3.71 1.08
C VAL A 224 17.81 3.01 2.42
N LEU A 225 18.38 1.80 2.42
CA LEU A 225 18.62 1.05 3.66
C LEU A 225 19.53 1.81 4.63
N THR A 226 20.56 2.47 4.10
CA THR A 226 21.49 3.27 4.91
C THR A 226 20.77 4.45 5.55
N ARG A 227 20.00 5.24 4.79
CA ARG A 227 19.23 6.38 5.33
C ARG A 227 18.26 5.96 6.44
N LEU A 228 17.52 4.87 6.25
CA LEU A 228 16.60 4.35 7.27
C LEU A 228 17.34 3.90 8.53
N LYS A 229 18.47 3.20 8.36
CA LYS A 229 19.30 2.73 9.47
C LYS A 229 19.92 3.89 10.27
N GLU A 230 20.41 4.92 9.58
CA GLU A 230 20.99 6.11 10.21
C GLU A 230 19.97 6.91 11.04
N GLN A 231 18.69 6.81 10.71
CA GLN A 231 17.60 7.37 11.52
C GLN A 231 17.20 6.48 12.72
N GLY A 232 17.80 5.32 12.87
CA GLY A 232 17.44 4.38 13.92
C GLY A 232 16.14 3.60 13.65
N THR A 233 15.64 3.62 12.42
CA THR A 233 14.42 2.90 12.02
C THR A 233 14.66 1.40 11.98
N ALA A 234 13.81 0.62 12.64
CA ALA A 234 13.83 -0.84 12.54
C ALA A 234 13.29 -1.30 11.18
N LEU A 235 14.07 -2.15 10.48
CA LEU A 235 13.76 -2.57 9.11
C LEU A 235 13.20 -3.98 9.08
N TYR A 236 12.13 -4.16 8.29
CA TYR A 236 11.54 -5.44 7.94
C TYR A 236 11.44 -5.56 6.43
N ARG A 237 11.70 -6.76 5.90
CA ARG A 237 11.72 -7.02 4.46
C ARG A 237 10.99 -8.32 4.15
N THR A 238 10.08 -8.29 3.19
CA THR A 238 9.29 -9.49 2.84
C THR A 238 10.13 -10.61 2.23
N ASP A 239 11.20 -10.30 1.50
CA ASP A 239 12.14 -11.29 0.96
C ASP A 239 12.90 -12.07 2.05
N LEU A 240 13.18 -11.45 3.18
CA LEU A 240 13.92 -12.07 4.29
C LEU A 240 12.98 -12.72 5.32
N GLN A 241 11.87 -12.07 5.63
CA GLN A 241 11.02 -12.41 6.78
C GLN A 241 9.61 -12.89 6.38
N GLY A 242 9.35 -13.00 5.07
CA GLY A 242 8.01 -13.32 4.57
C GLY A 242 7.01 -12.22 4.85
N THR A 243 5.75 -12.56 4.97
CA THR A 243 4.71 -11.59 5.33
C THR A 243 4.99 -10.95 6.68
N VAL A 244 4.99 -9.62 6.72
CA VAL A 244 5.17 -8.82 7.93
C VAL A 244 3.83 -8.30 8.39
N THR A 245 3.46 -8.54 9.64
CA THR A 245 2.22 -8.03 10.25
C THR A 245 2.55 -7.05 11.36
N VAL A 246 2.03 -5.84 11.27
CA VAL A 246 2.07 -4.83 12.33
C VAL A 246 0.66 -4.67 12.87
N THR A 247 0.46 -4.94 14.14
CA THR A 247 -0.83 -4.82 14.81
C THR A 247 -0.79 -3.63 15.76
N SER A 248 -1.73 -2.71 15.60
CA SER A 248 -1.98 -1.61 16.53
C SER A 248 -3.14 -1.95 17.45
N ASP A 249 -3.00 -1.58 18.72
CA ASP A 249 -4.10 -1.52 19.71
C ASP A 249 -4.60 -0.09 19.95
N GLY A 250 -4.18 0.86 19.10
CA GLY A 250 -4.46 2.29 19.23
C GLY A 250 -3.36 3.08 19.98
N GLU A 251 -2.53 2.42 20.76
CA GLU A 251 -1.41 3.04 21.51
C GLU A 251 -0.06 2.35 21.21
N ASN A 252 -0.08 1.05 21.12
CA ASN A 252 1.12 0.22 20.95
C ASN A 252 1.11 -0.54 19.64
N LEU A 253 2.32 -0.84 19.15
CA LEU A 253 2.52 -1.65 17.96
C LEU A 253 3.22 -2.96 18.32
N THR A 254 2.68 -4.05 17.78
CA THR A 254 3.30 -5.38 17.84
C THR A 254 3.62 -5.84 16.43
N ILE A 255 4.82 -6.38 16.20
CA ILE A 255 5.25 -6.85 14.89
C ILE A 255 5.49 -8.35 14.94
N THR A 256 4.97 -9.06 13.95
CA THR A 256 5.22 -10.49 13.72
C THR A 256 5.58 -10.74 12.27
N THR A 257 6.36 -11.77 12.01
CA THR A 257 6.82 -12.17 10.67
C THR A 257 6.48 -13.62 10.41
N ALA A 258 6.38 -13.99 9.14
CA ALA A 258 5.99 -15.35 8.72
C ALA A 258 7.18 -16.33 8.65
N LYS A 259 8.43 -15.81 8.63
CA LYS A 259 9.69 -16.59 8.65
C LYS A 259 10.53 -16.18 9.85
#